data_2667771ba97e37e31112be825cd23425
#
_entry.id   2667771ba97e37e31112be825cd23425
#
_cell.length_a   1.000
_cell.length_b   1.000
_cell.length_c   1.000
_cell.angle_alpha   90.00
_cell.angle_beta   90.00
_cell.angle_gamma   90.00
#
_symmetry.space_group_name_H-M   'P 1'
#
loop_
_entity.id
_entity.type
_entity.pdbx_description
1 polymer ?
#
loop_
_entity_poly.entity_id
_entity_poly.type
_entity_poly.pdbx_seq_one_letter_code
_entity_poly.pdbx_strand_id
1 'polypeptide(L)'
;KTQTKTTWQEIKLGEVVSVNSDSIGKDFPFEQILYTDISSVGTGVADDPIEMSLSDAPSRARRLVKDGDTILSTVRPNRRSFLYLKNPKENRVVSTGFAVLRAGEKIDSRFLYYLVSNQPFTDYLTLHAKGAAYPAVDEDIISNADIVIPEIKTQKQIADVLSAYDNLIENNTKRIKILEEIAQAVYKEWFVYFR
;
A
#
# COMPACT_ATOMS: atom_id res chain seq x y z
N LYS A 1 3.86 26.58 30.01
CA LYS A 1 3.70 25.66 28.84
C LYS A 1 3.72 24.24 29.37
N THR A 2 2.56 23.62 29.53
CA THR A 2 2.38 22.25 29.98
C THR A 2 2.80 21.36 28.80
N GLN A 3 3.95 20.74 28.88
CA GLN A 3 4.31 19.65 27.96
C GLN A 3 3.38 18.48 28.28
N THR A 4 2.37 18.25 27.46
CA THR A 4 1.58 17.03 27.47
C THR A 4 2.54 15.90 27.13
N LYS A 5 2.88 15.06 28.12
CA LYS A 5 3.64 13.82 27.87
C LYS A 5 2.79 12.96 26.95
N THR A 6 3.16 12.86 25.69
CA THR A 6 2.55 11.91 24.74
C THR A 6 2.87 10.51 25.24
N THR A 7 1.85 9.79 25.67
CA THR A 7 2.01 8.42 26.17
C THR A 7 1.99 7.48 24.95
N TRP A 8 3.11 6.83 24.70
CA TRP A 8 3.22 5.78 23.69
C TRP A 8 2.76 4.47 24.30
N GLN A 9 1.96 3.71 23.58
CA GLN A 9 1.40 2.43 24.01
C GLN A 9 1.94 1.31 23.14
N GLU A 10 2.43 0.25 23.77
CA GLU A 10 2.82 -0.99 23.10
C GLU A 10 1.61 -1.93 23.01
N ILE A 11 1.28 -2.41 21.79
CA ILE A 11 0.12 -3.25 21.50
C ILE A 11 0.44 -4.16 20.31
N LYS A 12 -0.39 -5.20 20.10
CA LYS A 12 -0.33 -6.00 18.87
C LYS A 12 -1.00 -5.29 17.71
N LEU A 13 -0.44 -5.39 16.49
CA LEU A 13 -1.01 -4.77 15.30
C LEU A 13 -2.46 -5.22 15.06
N GLY A 14 -2.77 -6.49 15.24
CA GLY A 14 -4.11 -7.06 15.07
C GLY A 14 -5.17 -6.54 16.06
N GLU A 15 -4.78 -5.85 17.14
CA GLU A 15 -5.72 -5.22 18.08
C GLU A 15 -6.32 -3.91 17.52
N VAL A 16 -5.66 -3.31 16.53
CA VAL A 16 -6.03 -2.00 15.96
C VAL A 16 -6.22 -2.02 14.45
N VAL A 17 -5.91 -3.16 13.80
CA VAL A 17 -5.97 -3.34 12.34
C VAL A 17 -6.69 -4.63 12.01
N SER A 18 -7.58 -4.61 11.03
CA SER A 18 -8.07 -5.83 10.42
C SER A 18 -7.23 -6.20 9.19
N VAL A 19 -6.86 -7.49 9.11
CA VAL A 19 -6.04 -8.01 8.02
C VAL A 19 -6.94 -8.85 7.11
N ASN A 20 -6.94 -8.55 5.80
CA ASN A 20 -7.66 -9.31 4.77
C ASN A 20 -9.17 -9.47 5.02
N SER A 21 -9.82 -8.45 5.56
CA SER A 21 -11.23 -8.50 5.98
C SER A 21 -12.22 -8.77 4.85
N ASP A 22 -11.89 -8.38 3.62
CA ASP A 22 -12.80 -8.47 2.50
C ASP A 22 -12.19 -9.24 1.31
N SER A 23 -12.96 -10.16 0.73
CA SER A 23 -12.58 -10.93 -0.46
C SER A 23 -13.74 -11.08 -1.41
N ILE A 24 -13.48 -11.31 -2.70
CA ILE A 24 -14.51 -11.59 -3.69
C ILE A 24 -15.33 -12.80 -3.26
N GLY A 25 -16.63 -12.57 -3.02
CA GLY A 25 -17.63 -13.59 -2.73
C GLY A 25 -18.52 -13.86 -3.94
N LYS A 26 -19.57 -14.69 -3.73
CA LYS A 26 -20.56 -15.02 -4.76
C LYS A 26 -21.40 -13.82 -5.20
N ASP A 27 -21.58 -12.86 -4.30
CA ASP A 27 -22.41 -11.66 -4.52
C ASP A 27 -21.58 -10.45 -4.99
N PHE A 28 -20.36 -10.66 -5.49
CA PHE A 28 -19.53 -9.59 -6.01
C PHE A 28 -20.15 -9.02 -7.29
N PRO A 29 -20.50 -7.70 -7.32
CA PRO A 29 -21.44 -7.17 -8.32
C PRO A 29 -20.78 -6.82 -9.67
N PHE A 30 -19.45 -6.95 -9.79
CA PHE A 30 -18.72 -6.50 -10.98
C PHE A 30 -18.25 -7.66 -11.85
N GLU A 31 -18.54 -7.59 -13.14
CA GLU A 31 -18.00 -8.51 -14.16
C GLU A 31 -16.60 -8.10 -14.62
N GLN A 32 -16.28 -6.79 -14.53
CA GLN A 32 -14.98 -6.23 -14.84
C GLN A 32 -14.28 -5.76 -13.57
N ILE A 33 -13.02 -6.11 -13.42
CA ILE A 33 -12.19 -5.74 -12.28
C ILE A 33 -10.96 -4.93 -12.70
N LEU A 34 -10.45 -4.14 -11.76
CA LEU A 34 -9.16 -3.48 -11.84
C LEU A 34 -8.18 -4.26 -10.97
N TYR A 35 -7.42 -5.14 -11.60
CA TYR A 35 -6.51 -6.04 -10.90
C TYR A 35 -5.14 -5.45 -10.66
N THR A 36 -4.67 -5.53 -9.42
CA THR A 36 -3.29 -5.17 -9.03
C THR A 36 -2.53 -6.44 -8.66
N ASP A 37 -1.55 -6.80 -9.49
CA ASP A 37 -0.67 -7.94 -9.22
C ASP A 37 0.45 -7.55 -8.26
N ILE A 38 1.04 -8.56 -7.60
CA ILE A 38 2.15 -8.35 -6.66
C ILE A 38 3.39 -7.76 -7.35
N SER A 39 3.59 -8.06 -8.63
CA SER A 39 4.73 -7.58 -9.42
C SER A 39 4.60 -6.12 -9.84
N SER A 40 3.38 -5.56 -9.81
CA SER A 40 3.13 -4.17 -10.20
C SER A 40 3.28 -3.16 -9.06
N VAL A 41 3.61 -3.62 -7.84
CA VAL A 41 3.74 -2.76 -6.66
C VAL A 41 5.18 -2.77 -6.15
N GLY A 42 5.75 -1.57 -6.09
CA GLY A 42 7.06 -1.31 -5.48
C GLY A 42 6.95 -0.67 -4.10
N THR A 43 7.95 0.13 -3.74
CA THR A 43 8.04 0.84 -2.47
C THR A 43 7.23 2.15 -2.55
N GLY A 44 5.98 2.11 -2.14
CA GLY A 44 5.06 3.27 -2.15
C GLY A 44 4.58 3.70 -3.53
N VAL A 45 4.88 2.92 -4.57
CA VAL A 45 4.48 3.19 -5.96
C VAL A 45 3.89 1.94 -6.59
N ALA A 46 3.02 2.11 -7.56
CA ALA A 46 2.45 1.02 -8.33
C ALA A 46 2.21 1.44 -9.77
N ASP A 47 2.23 0.45 -10.66
CA ASP A 47 1.70 0.61 -12.00
C ASP A 47 0.18 0.74 -11.96
N ASP A 48 -0.41 1.22 -13.05
CA ASP A 48 -1.87 1.25 -13.18
C ASP A 48 -2.44 -0.17 -13.10
N PRO A 49 -3.58 -0.36 -12.42
CA PRO A 49 -4.22 -1.66 -12.33
C PRO A 49 -4.69 -2.13 -13.73
N ILE A 50 -4.57 -3.42 -13.98
CA ILE A 50 -4.97 -4.03 -15.24
C ILE A 50 -6.48 -4.22 -15.23
N GLU A 51 -7.17 -3.66 -16.23
CA GLU A 51 -8.60 -3.91 -16.44
C GLU A 51 -8.80 -5.27 -17.13
N MET A 52 -9.64 -6.13 -16.55
CA MET A 52 -9.91 -7.47 -17.08
C MET A 52 -11.27 -7.99 -16.64
N SER A 53 -11.81 -8.96 -17.38
CA SER A 53 -12.98 -9.70 -16.95
C SER A 53 -12.67 -10.54 -15.69
N LEU A 54 -13.63 -10.60 -14.77
CA LEU A 54 -13.53 -11.44 -13.57
C LEU A 54 -13.37 -12.92 -13.92
N SER A 55 -13.97 -13.37 -15.03
CA SER A 55 -13.85 -14.75 -15.52
C SER A 55 -12.41 -15.13 -15.96
N ASP A 56 -11.66 -14.15 -16.46
CA ASP A 56 -10.30 -14.32 -16.97
C ASP A 56 -9.24 -14.01 -15.89
N ALA A 57 -9.70 -13.52 -14.75
CA ALA A 57 -8.81 -13.12 -13.67
C ALA A 57 -8.08 -14.31 -13.04
N PRO A 58 -6.80 -14.17 -12.71
CA PRO A 58 -6.06 -15.24 -12.06
C PRO A 58 -6.70 -15.58 -10.71
N SER A 59 -6.59 -16.85 -10.30
CA SER A 59 -7.18 -17.35 -9.04
C SER A 59 -6.77 -16.56 -7.80
N ARG A 60 -5.62 -15.88 -7.85
CA ARG A 60 -5.12 -14.99 -6.80
C ARG A 60 -5.74 -13.59 -6.79
N ALA A 61 -6.54 -13.19 -7.78
CA ALA A 61 -7.29 -11.94 -7.79
C ALA A 61 -8.50 -12.04 -6.87
N ARG A 62 -8.33 -11.82 -5.56
CA ARG A 62 -9.37 -12.12 -4.57
C ARG A 62 -9.61 -11.04 -3.53
N ARG A 63 -8.59 -10.27 -3.16
CA ARG A 63 -8.70 -9.34 -2.04
C ARG A 63 -9.33 -8.04 -2.46
N LEU A 64 -10.37 -7.63 -1.74
CA LEU A 64 -11.04 -6.36 -1.95
C LEU A 64 -10.37 -5.27 -1.10
N VAL A 65 -10.37 -4.06 -1.62
CA VAL A 65 -9.72 -2.91 -0.99
C VAL A 65 -10.67 -1.72 -0.93
N LYS A 66 -10.46 -0.87 0.06
CA LYS A 66 -11.21 0.38 0.28
C LYS A 66 -10.25 1.56 0.42
N ASP A 67 -10.81 2.75 0.45
CA ASP A 67 -10.04 3.95 0.72
C ASP A 67 -9.39 3.90 2.09
N GLY A 68 -8.12 4.28 2.14
CA GLY A 68 -7.33 4.23 3.37
C GLY A 68 -6.70 2.86 3.69
N ASP A 69 -6.98 1.81 2.90
CA ASP A 69 -6.30 0.53 3.09
C ASP A 69 -4.82 0.63 2.69
N THR A 70 -3.99 -0.11 3.40
CA THR A 70 -2.59 -0.33 3.03
C THR A 70 -2.42 -1.76 2.55
N ILE A 71 -1.87 -1.96 1.36
CA ILE A 71 -1.46 -3.28 0.88
C ILE A 71 0.03 -3.47 1.12
N LEU A 72 0.38 -4.66 1.60
CA LEU A 72 1.74 -5.05 1.94
C LEU A 72 2.02 -6.43 1.35
N SER A 73 3.10 -6.59 0.59
CA SER A 73 3.48 -7.90 0.07
C SER A 73 3.82 -8.86 1.20
N THR A 74 3.13 -10.00 1.23
CA THR A 74 3.44 -11.10 2.15
C THR A 74 4.61 -11.95 1.68
N VAL A 75 4.97 -11.83 0.39
CA VAL A 75 6.03 -12.60 -0.25
C VAL A 75 7.28 -11.75 -0.38
N ARG A 76 8.44 -12.30 0.02
CA ARG A 76 9.73 -11.62 -0.03
C ARG A 76 9.65 -10.21 0.58
N PRO A 77 9.30 -10.10 1.87
CA PRO A 77 9.05 -8.80 2.53
C PRO A 77 10.26 -7.85 2.43
N ASN A 78 11.48 -8.39 2.30
CA ASN A 78 12.71 -7.63 2.07
C ASN A 78 12.69 -6.78 0.79
N ARG A 79 11.77 -7.06 -0.18
CA ARG A 79 11.59 -6.23 -1.39
C ARG A 79 10.80 -4.97 -1.13
N ARG A 80 10.15 -4.85 0.03
CA ARG A 80 9.43 -3.65 0.46
C ARG A 80 8.36 -3.20 -0.53
N SER A 81 7.55 -4.15 -1.01
CA SER A 81 6.40 -3.85 -1.88
C SER A 81 5.19 -3.54 -1.01
N PHE A 82 4.81 -2.27 -0.95
CA PHE A 82 3.65 -1.78 -0.20
C PHE A 82 3.06 -0.53 -0.86
N LEU A 83 1.78 -0.28 -0.66
CA LEU A 83 1.07 0.87 -1.21
C LEU A 83 -0.06 1.32 -0.29
N TYR A 84 -0.21 2.63 -0.11
CA TYR A 84 -1.39 3.24 0.47
C TYR A 84 -2.44 3.49 -0.62
N LEU A 85 -3.66 3.05 -0.41
CA LEU A 85 -4.74 3.18 -1.41
C LEU A 85 -5.58 4.42 -1.13
N LYS A 86 -5.58 5.34 -2.11
CA LYS A 86 -6.39 6.56 -2.09
C LYS A 86 -7.53 6.41 -3.10
N ASN A 87 -8.77 6.52 -2.65
CA ASN A 87 -9.97 6.50 -3.48
C ASN A 87 -9.95 5.40 -4.57
N PRO A 88 -9.68 4.11 -4.22
CA PRO A 88 -9.71 3.05 -5.20
C PRO A 88 -11.15 2.89 -5.73
N LYS A 89 -11.29 2.54 -7.01
CA LYS A 89 -12.61 2.19 -7.56
C LYS A 89 -13.14 0.95 -6.84
N GLU A 90 -14.47 0.84 -6.72
CA GLU A 90 -15.14 -0.26 -5.99
C GLU A 90 -14.83 -1.66 -6.55
N ASN A 91 -14.54 -1.74 -7.87
CA ASN A 91 -14.13 -2.97 -8.53
C ASN A 91 -12.62 -3.24 -8.49
N ARG A 92 -11.85 -2.51 -7.65
CA ARG A 92 -10.42 -2.77 -7.50
C ARG A 92 -10.17 -4.00 -6.67
N VAL A 93 -9.35 -4.90 -7.20
CA VAL A 93 -9.00 -6.19 -6.62
C VAL A 93 -7.47 -6.32 -6.58
N VAL A 94 -6.95 -6.81 -5.49
CA VAL A 94 -5.51 -7.07 -5.38
C VAL A 94 -5.21 -8.57 -5.20
N SER A 95 -4.00 -8.95 -5.53
CA SER A 95 -3.52 -10.33 -5.42
C SER A 95 -3.56 -10.82 -3.96
N THR A 96 -3.84 -12.11 -3.75
CA THR A 96 -3.66 -12.78 -2.45
C THR A 96 -2.22 -12.78 -1.94
N GLY A 97 -1.25 -12.42 -2.76
CA GLY A 97 0.13 -12.17 -2.35
C GLY A 97 0.32 -10.89 -1.52
N PHE A 98 -0.72 -10.06 -1.39
CA PHE A 98 -0.74 -8.94 -0.46
C PHE A 98 -1.53 -9.26 0.79
N ALA A 99 -1.11 -8.76 1.94
CA ALA A 99 -1.98 -8.49 3.07
C ALA A 99 -2.63 -7.12 2.86
N VAL A 100 -3.96 -7.04 3.03
CA VAL A 100 -4.72 -5.80 3.05
C VAL A 100 -4.93 -5.41 4.49
N LEU A 101 -4.34 -4.30 4.90
CA LEU A 101 -4.38 -3.79 6.26
C LEU A 101 -5.38 -2.62 6.32
N ARG A 102 -6.42 -2.78 7.10
CA ARG A 102 -7.44 -1.75 7.31
C ARG A 102 -7.38 -1.22 8.72
N ALA A 103 -7.22 0.08 8.84
CA ALA A 103 -7.17 0.76 10.13
C ALA A 103 -8.52 0.65 10.87
N GLY A 104 -8.46 0.30 12.15
CA GLY A 104 -9.57 0.39 13.09
C GLY A 104 -9.65 1.79 13.73
N GLU A 105 -10.53 1.95 14.71
CA GLU A 105 -10.79 3.25 15.34
C GLU A 105 -9.60 3.85 16.13
N LYS A 106 -8.68 3.00 16.59
CA LYS A 106 -7.55 3.39 17.44
C LYS A 106 -6.29 3.78 16.67
N ILE A 107 -6.29 3.60 15.35
CA ILE A 107 -5.14 3.89 14.51
C ILE A 107 -5.56 4.70 13.27
N ASP A 108 -4.82 5.77 12.99
CA ASP A 108 -5.00 6.54 11.76
C ASP A 108 -4.48 5.75 10.54
N SER A 109 -5.21 5.71 9.44
CA SER A 109 -4.87 4.90 8.27
C SER A 109 -3.55 5.30 7.60
N ARG A 110 -3.25 6.60 7.56
CA ARG A 110 -1.97 7.09 7.04
C ARG A 110 -0.82 6.81 8.00
N PHE A 111 -1.05 6.96 9.29
CA PHE A 111 -0.06 6.59 10.30
C PHE A 111 0.24 5.08 10.22
N LEU A 112 -0.79 4.24 10.06
CA LEU A 112 -0.62 2.80 9.82
C LEU A 112 0.30 2.53 8.63
N TYR A 113 0.05 3.20 7.50
CA TYR A 113 0.90 3.06 6.32
C TYR A 113 2.37 3.34 6.63
N TYR A 114 2.69 4.46 7.30
CA TYR A 114 4.07 4.79 7.67
C TYR A 114 4.66 3.82 8.69
N LEU A 115 3.84 3.32 9.60
CA LEU A 115 4.25 2.34 10.59
C LEU A 115 4.68 1.02 9.93
N VAL A 116 3.88 0.49 9.01
CA VAL A 116 4.17 -0.82 8.37
C VAL A 116 5.13 -0.71 7.18
N SER A 117 5.35 0.49 6.65
CA SER A 117 6.29 0.73 5.56
C SER A 117 7.71 1.05 6.04
N ASN A 118 7.95 1.20 7.34
CA ASN A 118 9.27 1.48 7.88
C ASN A 118 10.22 0.27 7.83
N GLN A 119 11.52 0.53 7.97
CA GLN A 119 12.53 -0.53 7.93
C GLN A 119 12.40 -1.54 9.09
N PRO A 120 12.19 -1.11 10.35
CA PRO A 120 12.02 -2.05 11.46
C PRO A 120 10.89 -3.06 11.25
N PHE A 121 9.75 -2.65 10.68
CA PHE A 121 8.65 -3.56 10.37
C PHE A 121 9.01 -4.53 9.24
N THR A 122 9.71 -4.05 8.20
CA THR A 122 10.26 -4.90 7.14
C THR A 122 11.23 -5.96 7.69
N ASP A 123 12.10 -5.57 8.61
CA ASP A 123 13.07 -6.47 9.24
C ASP A 123 12.36 -7.53 10.10
N TYR A 124 11.34 -7.12 10.86
CA TYR A 124 10.48 -8.04 11.60
C TYR A 124 9.84 -9.09 10.68
N LEU A 125 9.20 -8.67 9.58
CA LEU A 125 8.59 -9.59 8.64
C LEU A 125 9.62 -10.51 7.98
N THR A 126 10.79 -9.97 7.63
CA THR A 126 11.86 -10.75 6.99
C THR A 126 12.41 -11.82 7.92
N LEU A 127 12.54 -11.51 9.22
CA LEU A 127 13.01 -12.44 10.24
C LEU A 127 12.02 -13.61 10.44
N HIS A 128 10.70 -13.33 10.35
CA HIS A 128 9.66 -14.33 10.59
C HIS A 128 9.17 -15.01 9.31
N ALA A 129 9.69 -14.62 8.13
CA ALA A 129 9.30 -15.23 6.86
C ALA A 129 9.73 -16.69 6.79
N LYS A 130 8.81 -17.56 6.33
CA LYS A 130 9.02 -19.00 6.17
C LYS A 130 9.26 -19.34 4.69
N GLY A 131 10.11 -20.32 4.43
CA GLY A 131 10.41 -20.80 3.08
C GLY A 131 11.74 -20.28 2.54
N ALA A 132 12.65 -21.20 2.15
CA ALA A 132 14.01 -20.87 1.73
C ALA A 132 14.06 -20.17 0.35
N ALA A 133 13.35 -20.70 -0.65
CA ALA A 133 13.37 -20.18 -2.02
C ALA A 133 12.33 -19.05 -2.23
N TYR A 134 11.23 -19.09 -1.48
CA TYR A 134 10.11 -18.16 -1.60
C TYR A 134 9.62 -17.75 -0.21
N PRO A 135 10.42 -16.94 0.51
CA PRO A 135 10.07 -16.57 1.88
C PRO A 135 8.77 -15.76 1.90
N ALA A 136 7.84 -16.18 2.76
CA ALA A 136 6.54 -15.54 2.92
C ALA A 136 6.13 -15.45 4.39
N VAL A 137 5.32 -14.47 4.72
CA VAL A 137 4.69 -14.29 6.02
C VAL A 137 3.20 -14.56 5.91
N ASP A 138 2.64 -15.13 6.96
CA ASP A 138 1.20 -15.33 7.10
C ASP A 138 0.55 -14.14 7.85
N GLU A 139 -0.78 -14.17 7.89
CA GLU A 139 -1.59 -13.15 8.56
C GLU A 139 -1.34 -13.10 10.07
N ASP A 140 -1.06 -14.24 10.68
CA ASP A 140 -0.79 -14.33 12.11
C ASP A 140 0.51 -13.61 12.48
N ILE A 141 1.55 -13.75 11.65
CA ILE A 141 2.82 -13.02 11.84
C ILE A 141 2.59 -11.51 11.79
N ILE A 142 1.81 -11.04 10.83
CA ILE A 142 1.50 -9.61 10.69
C ILE A 142 0.69 -9.12 11.90
N SER A 143 -0.37 -9.83 12.26
CA SER A 143 -1.27 -9.45 13.35
C SER A 143 -0.60 -9.48 14.73
N ASN A 144 0.36 -10.39 14.94
CA ASN A 144 1.09 -10.53 16.19
C ASN A 144 2.32 -9.60 16.30
N ALA A 145 2.58 -8.76 15.32
CA ALA A 145 3.67 -7.79 15.40
C ALA A 145 3.45 -6.81 16.57
N ASP A 146 4.47 -6.65 17.41
CA ASP A 146 4.46 -5.62 18.45
C ASP A 146 4.72 -4.26 17.82
N ILE A 147 3.82 -3.32 18.07
CA ILE A 147 3.89 -1.95 17.59
C ILE A 147 3.75 -0.97 18.75
N VAL A 148 4.33 0.21 18.58
CA VAL A 148 4.21 1.30 19.56
C VAL A 148 3.52 2.47 18.91
N ILE A 149 2.37 2.86 19.46
CA ILE A 149 1.54 3.94 18.91
C ILE A 149 1.27 5.03 19.94
N PRO A 150 1.26 6.31 19.55
CA PRO A 150 0.80 7.41 20.40
C PRO A 150 -0.74 7.55 20.33
N GLU A 151 -1.28 8.52 21.06
CA GLU A 151 -2.68 8.90 20.92
C GLU A 151 -3.03 9.31 19.47
N ILE A 152 -4.28 9.12 19.06
CA ILE A 152 -4.76 9.31 17.66
C ILE A 152 -4.47 10.73 17.13
N LYS A 153 -4.50 11.75 17.99
CA LYS A 153 -4.17 13.12 17.61
C LYS A 153 -2.72 13.27 17.17
N THR A 154 -1.81 12.65 17.91
CA THR A 154 -0.38 12.65 17.56
C THR A 154 -0.12 11.80 16.33
N GLN A 155 -0.81 10.67 16.15
CA GLN A 155 -0.71 9.85 14.93
C GLN A 155 -1.05 10.69 13.69
N LYS A 156 -2.17 11.43 13.72
CA LYS A 156 -2.58 12.31 12.62
C LYS A 156 -1.54 13.40 12.34
N GLN A 157 -0.99 14.04 13.37
CA GLN A 157 0.06 15.05 13.20
C GLN A 157 1.31 14.47 12.51
N ILE A 158 1.74 13.28 12.91
CA ILE A 158 2.87 12.58 12.27
C ILE A 158 2.53 12.26 10.81
N ALA A 159 1.35 11.70 10.58
CA ALA A 159 0.87 11.34 9.24
C ALA A 159 0.75 12.55 8.32
N ASP A 160 0.26 13.68 8.82
CA ASP A 160 0.14 14.94 8.06
C ASP A 160 1.51 15.45 7.60
N VAL A 161 2.50 15.44 8.49
CA VAL A 161 3.86 15.86 8.15
C VAL A 161 4.47 14.96 7.08
N LEU A 162 4.41 13.63 7.27
CA LEU A 162 5.00 12.68 6.34
C LEU A 162 4.28 12.69 4.98
N SER A 163 2.96 12.77 5.00
CA SER A 163 2.18 12.80 3.75
C SER A 163 2.37 14.08 2.94
N ALA A 164 2.77 15.18 3.56
CA ALA A 164 3.12 16.39 2.82
C ALA A 164 4.37 16.16 1.95
N TYR A 165 5.36 15.42 2.45
CA TYR A 165 6.54 15.03 1.66
C TYR A 165 6.18 14.04 0.55
N ASP A 166 5.36 13.02 0.83
CA ASP A 166 4.93 12.07 -0.19
C ASP A 166 4.15 12.76 -1.32
N ASN A 167 3.24 13.68 -0.97
CA ASN A 167 2.50 14.45 -1.96
C ASN A 167 3.43 15.33 -2.82
N LEU A 168 4.49 15.91 -2.21
CA LEU A 168 5.49 16.69 -2.94
C LEU A 168 6.30 15.79 -3.90
N ILE A 169 6.72 14.62 -3.46
CA ILE A 169 7.42 13.63 -4.28
C ILE A 169 6.54 13.20 -5.47
N GLU A 170 5.28 12.82 -5.19
CA GLU A 170 4.32 12.41 -6.22
C GLU A 170 4.11 13.51 -7.26
N ASN A 171 3.92 14.77 -6.81
CA ASN A 171 3.72 15.90 -7.70
C ASN A 171 4.95 16.18 -8.57
N ASN A 172 6.15 16.13 -7.97
CA ASN A 172 7.38 16.31 -8.72
C ASN A 172 7.63 15.19 -9.74
N THR A 173 7.34 13.94 -9.38
CA THR A 173 7.44 12.80 -10.30
C THR A 173 6.50 12.95 -11.50
N LYS A 174 5.25 13.39 -11.26
CA LYS A 174 4.30 13.69 -12.34
C LYS A 174 4.79 14.83 -13.24
N ARG A 175 5.37 15.89 -12.65
CA ARG A 175 5.94 17.01 -13.43
C ARG A 175 7.12 16.57 -14.29
N ILE A 176 8.02 15.75 -13.75
CA ILE A 176 9.17 15.21 -14.49
C ILE A 176 8.65 14.42 -15.71
N LYS A 177 7.69 13.51 -15.52
CA LYS A 177 7.11 12.71 -16.61
C LYS A 177 6.53 13.61 -17.71
N ILE A 178 5.74 14.62 -17.34
CA ILE A 178 5.15 15.56 -18.31
C ILE A 178 6.26 16.33 -19.08
N LEU A 179 7.30 16.78 -18.38
CA LEU A 179 8.41 17.51 -19.01
C LEU A 179 9.21 16.62 -19.98
N GLU A 180 9.41 15.34 -19.63
CA GLU A 180 10.04 14.35 -20.51
C GLU A 180 9.19 14.10 -21.76
N GLU A 181 7.87 13.97 -21.61
CA GLU A 181 6.93 13.80 -22.73
C GLU A 181 6.96 15.02 -23.66
N ILE A 182 6.97 16.25 -23.11
CA ILE A 182 7.09 17.49 -23.89
C ILE A 182 8.43 17.53 -24.62
N ALA A 183 9.54 17.25 -23.94
CA ALA A 183 10.86 17.24 -24.55
C ALA A 183 10.95 16.23 -25.71
N GLN A 184 10.40 15.03 -25.52
CA GLN A 184 10.32 14.03 -26.60
C GLN A 184 9.45 14.48 -27.78
N ALA A 185 8.31 15.13 -27.49
CA ALA A 185 7.45 15.65 -28.55
C ALA A 185 8.15 16.74 -29.36
N VAL A 186 8.79 17.71 -28.71
CA VAL A 186 9.57 18.77 -29.37
C VAL A 186 10.71 18.18 -30.19
N TYR A 187 11.46 17.21 -29.63
CA TYR A 187 12.53 16.56 -30.37
C TYR A 187 12.03 15.85 -31.64
N LYS A 188 10.90 15.13 -31.55
CA LYS A 188 10.30 14.45 -32.69
C LYS A 188 9.87 15.43 -33.78
N GLU A 189 9.22 16.54 -33.42
CA GLU A 189 8.79 17.56 -34.41
C GLU A 189 9.97 18.20 -35.14
N TRP A 190 11.04 18.58 -34.42
CA TRP A 190 12.16 19.30 -34.99
C TRP A 190 13.20 18.42 -35.70
N PHE A 191 13.46 17.21 -35.19
CA PHE A 191 14.56 16.38 -35.67
C PHE A 191 14.12 15.08 -36.35
N VAL A 192 12.86 14.67 -36.23
CA VAL A 192 12.33 13.49 -36.91
C VAL A 192 11.39 13.90 -38.04
N TYR A 193 10.45 14.82 -37.78
CA TYR A 193 9.46 15.25 -38.75
C TYR A 193 9.87 16.53 -39.53
N PHE A 194 10.92 17.21 -39.05
CA PHE A 194 11.45 18.47 -39.67
C PHE A 194 10.39 19.57 -39.82
N ARG A 195 9.52 19.72 -38.82
CA ARG A 195 8.47 20.75 -38.78
C ARG A 195 8.82 21.87 -37.82
#